data_1e7f8a66fc6776e85b384bf5757c3b62
#
_entry.id   1e7f8a66fc6776e85b384bf5757c3b62
#
_cell.length_a   1.000
_cell.length_b   1.000
_cell.length_c   1.000
_cell.angle_alpha   90.00
_cell.angle_beta   90.00
_cell.angle_gamma   90.00
#
_symmetry.space_group_name_H-M   'P 1'
#
loop_
_entity.id
_entity.type
_entity.pdbx_description
1 polymer ?
#
loop_
_entity_poly.entity_id
_entity_poly.type
_entity_poly.pdbx_seq_one_letter_code
_entity_poly.pdbx_strand_id
1 'polypeptide(L)'
;MTDYKKLALYYLKAGKRRCIVTIVGVMITVAVLYTALNFGYSYVLQKRQEVRKEADYEIVFLSEDTDRLAQIAADDRVLQAYSGAYTGEEYVSDEERFVEVNYKNALYVNIRHPYQMESVMEAMKADYGVDARLNNELAVLYLQDSDGLLGVVLILVLLVAYIFAIFAVGMIRNTVQMFTLEQVKDYGILRCIGATKGQLNRVIYRMGAGMELTGIAAGVLLGTIISVILGAL
;
A
#
# COMPACT_ATOMS: atom_id res chain seq x y z
N MET A 1 13.99 13.38 -40.69
CA MET A 1 14.19 13.08 -39.25
C MET A 1 13.05 12.31 -38.59
N THR A 2 12.32 11.46 -39.27
CA THR A 2 11.00 10.96 -38.81
C THR A 2 10.92 9.45 -38.60
N ASP A 3 12.01 8.68 -38.57
CA ASP A 3 11.89 7.23 -38.67
C ASP A 3 12.45 6.38 -37.54
N TYR A 4 12.85 7.00 -36.41
CA TYR A 4 13.29 6.19 -35.24
C TYR A 4 12.15 5.35 -34.64
N LYS A 5 10.91 5.79 -34.80
CA LYS A 5 9.72 5.01 -34.36
C LYS A 5 9.53 3.79 -35.25
N LYS A 6 9.63 3.97 -36.56
CA LYS A 6 9.48 2.86 -37.54
C LYS A 6 10.63 1.86 -37.41
N LEU A 7 11.85 2.35 -37.20
CA LEU A 7 13.03 1.52 -36.98
C LEU A 7 12.90 0.68 -35.71
N ALA A 8 12.47 1.27 -34.59
CA ALA A 8 12.22 0.56 -33.34
C ALA A 8 11.13 -0.52 -33.52
N LEU A 9 10.04 -0.22 -34.20
CA LEU A 9 8.97 -1.18 -34.51
C LEU A 9 9.45 -2.32 -35.40
N TYR A 10 10.31 -2.03 -36.37
CA TYR A 10 10.90 -3.06 -37.24
C TYR A 10 11.73 -4.05 -36.43
N TYR A 11 12.60 -3.55 -35.54
CA TYR A 11 13.42 -4.38 -34.69
C TYR A 11 12.61 -5.20 -33.67
N LEU A 12 11.54 -4.62 -33.10
CA LEU A 12 10.61 -5.36 -32.25
C LEU A 12 9.94 -6.50 -33.00
N LYS A 13 9.60 -6.31 -34.29
CA LYS A 13 9.02 -7.36 -35.14
C LYS A 13 10.04 -8.45 -35.50
N ALA A 14 11.29 -8.10 -35.68
CA ALA A 14 12.35 -9.08 -36.01
C ALA A 14 12.66 -9.99 -34.80
N GLY A 15 12.63 -9.46 -33.57
CA GLY A 15 12.89 -10.20 -32.33
C GLY A 15 11.64 -10.70 -31.59
N LYS A 16 10.53 -10.97 -32.25
CA LYS A 16 9.21 -11.24 -31.66
C LYS A 16 9.20 -12.20 -30.46
N ARG A 17 9.85 -13.36 -30.58
CA ARG A 17 9.83 -14.39 -29.51
C ARG A 17 10.40 -13.87 -28.19
N ARG A 18 11.48 -13.10 -28.24
CA ARG A 18 12.14 -12.53 -27.07
C ARG A 18 11.37 -11.38 -26.49
N CYS A 19 10.87 -10.48 -27.34
CA CYS A 19 9.99 -9.41 -26.91
C CYS A 19 8.77 -9.95 -26.16
N ILE A 20 8.16 -11.03 -26.64
CA ILE A 20 7.04 -11.70 -25.98
C ILE A 20 7.45 -12.23 -24.60
N VAL A 21 8.59 -12.93 -24.49
CA VAL A 21 9.05 -13.45 -23.20
C VAL A 21 9.26 -12.34 -22.18
N THR A 22 9.85 -11.20 -22.59
CA THR A 22 10.03 -10.05 -21.70
C THR A 22 8.72 -9.43 -21.31
N ILE A 23 7.81 -9.19 -22.27
CA ILE A 23 6.48 -8.62 -22.00
C ILE A 23 5.71 -9.53 -21.03
N VAL A 24 5.76 -10.84 -21.22
CA VAL A 24 5.11 -11.82 -20.34
C VAL A 24 5.76 -11.81 -18.94
N GLY A 25 7.09 -11.73 -18.84
CA GLY A 25 7.77 -11.61 -17.56
C GLY A 25 7.37 -10.35 -16.78
N VAL A 26 7.37 -9.18 -17.44
CA VAL A 26 6.92 -7.91 -16.83
C VAL A 26 5.44 -8.01 -16.47
N MET A 27 4.61 -8.56 -17.36
CA MET A 27 3.16 -8.75 -17.13
C MET A 27 2.89 -9.58 -15.88
N ILE A 28 3.55 -10.72 -15.72
CA ILE A 28 3.39 -11.60 -14.54
C ILE A 28 3.82 -10.86 -13.27
N THR A 29 4.97 -10.20 -13.29
CA THR A 29 5.49 -9.46 -12.13
C THR A 29 4.53 -8.35 -11.69
N VAL A 30 4.02 -7.57 -12.64
CA VAL A 30 3.06 -6.50 -12.36
C VAL A 30 1.72 -7.07 -11.88
N ALA A 31 1.24 -8.16 -12.50
CA ALA A 31 -0.01 -8.81 -12.12
C ALA A 31 0.05 -9.31 -10.66
N VAL A 32 1.14 -9.97 -10.26
CA VAL A 32 1.32 -10.47 -8.89
C VAL A 32 1.34 -9.31 -7.88
N LEU A 33 2.15 -8.27 -8.14
CA LEU A 33 2.21 -7.09 -7.26
C LEU A 33 0.85 -6.40 -7.15
N TYR A 34 0.20 -6.17 -8.27
CA TYR A 34 -1.10 -5.51 -8.31
C TYR A 34 -2.17 -6.32 -7.55
N THR A 35 -2.22 -7.65 -7.76
CA THR A 35 -3.14 -8.55 -7.05
C THR A 35 -2.89 -8.54 -5.55
N ALA A 36 -1.62 -8.62 -5.12
CA ALA A 36 -1.26 -8.58 -3.71
C ALA A 36 -1.67 -7.27 -3.03
N LEU A 37 -1.44 -6.11 -3.68
CA LEU A 37 -1.84 -4.81 -3.16
C LEU A 37 -3.37 -4.67 -3.06
N ASN A 38 -4.11 -5.10 -4.09
CA ASN A 38 -5.57 -5.06 -4.08
C ASN A 38 -6.16 -5.98 -3.00
N PHE A 39 -5.61 -7.19 -2.87
CA PHE A 39 -6.06 -8.12 -1.84
C PHE A 39 -5.81 -7.57 -0.43
N GLY A 40 -4.62 -7.04 -0.18
CA GLY A 40 -4.29 -6.40 1.10
C GLY A 40 -5.21 -5.22 1.42
N TYR A 41 -5.46 -4.36 0.44
CA TYR A 41 -6.38 -3.22 0.60
C TYR A 41 -7.83 -3.68 0.88
N SER A 42 -8.33 -4.65 0.12
CA SER A 42 -9.67 -5.21 0.32
C SER A 42 -9.82 -5.87 1.68
N TYR A 43 -8.80 -6.62 2.11
CA TYR A 43 -8.78 -7.23 3.45
C TYR A 43 -8.88 -6.20 4.57
N VAL A 44 -8.08 -5.12 4.49
CA VAL A 44 -8.12 -4.03 5.49
C VAL A 44 -9.50 -3.38 5.51
N LEU A 45 -10.11 -3.10 4.35
CA LEU A 45 -11.46 -2.52 4.29
C LEU A 45 -12.52 -3.44 4.91
N GLN A 46 -12.47 -4.73 4.57
CA GLN A 46 -13.41 -5.71 5.12
C GLN A 46 -13.25 -5.85 6.64
N LYS A 47 -12.00 -5.93 7.12
CA LYS A 47 -11.72 -6.04 8.55
C LYS A 47 -12.15 -4.78 9.33
N ARG A 48 -11.97 -3.59 8.77
CA ARG A 48 -12.51 -2.35 9.36
C ARG A 48 -14.03 -2.41 9.53
N GLN A 49 -14.75 -2.89 8.53
CA GLN A 49 -16.20 -3.02 8.61
C GLN A 49 -16.65 -4.08 9.65
N GLU A 50 -15.90 -5.16 9.78
CA GLU A 50 -16.15 -6.20 10.77
C GLU A 50 -15.97 -5.64 12.18
N VAL A 51 -14.84 -5.03 12.48
CA VAL A 51 -14.54 -4.42 13.78
C VAL A 51 -15.56 -3.35 14.14
N ARG A 52 -15.95 -2.49 13.17
CA ARG A 52 -16.99 -1.47 13.42
C ARG A 52 -18.38 -2.06 13.70
N LYS A 53 -18.69 -3.27 13.24
CA LYS A 53 -19.95 -3.94 13.59
C LYS A 53 -19.96 -4.46 15.04
N GLU A 54 -18.80 -4.83 15.56
CA GLU A 54 -18.64 -5.33 16.93
C GLU A 54 -18.47 -4.18 17.93
N ALA A 55 -17.66 -3.18 17.56
CA ALA A 55 -17.32 -2.03 18.41
C ALA A 55 -17.17 -0.76 17.55
N ASP A 56 -18.30 -0.03 17.37
CA ASP A 56 -18.32 1.19 16.54
C ASP A 56 -17.86 2.42 17.33
N TYR A 57 -16.61 2.40 17.78
CA TYR A 57 -15.95 3.54 18.39
C TYR A 57 -14.45 3.53 18.11
N GLU A 58 -13.83 4.68 18.13
CA GLU A 58 -12.39 4.85 17.92
C GLU A 58 -11.66 5.13 19.23
N ILE A 59 -12.27 5.92 20.11
CA ILE A 59 -11.72 6.30 21.42
C ILE A 59 -12.79 6.08 22.48
N VAL A 60 -12.40 5.58 23.65
CA VAL A 60 -13.25 5.56 24.84
C VAL A 60 -12.63 6.45 25.92
N PHE A 61 -13.41 7.39 26.45
CA PHE A 61 -13.04 8.25 27.57
C PHE A 61 -13.66 7.70 28.85
N LEU A 62 -12.86 7.60 29.90
CA LEU A 62 -13.20 6.98 31.15
C LEU A 62 -13.22 8.05 32.27
N SER A 63 -14.37 8.36 32.82
CA SER A 63 -14.50 9.32 33.91
C SER A 63 -15.75 9.04 34.75
N GLU A 64 -15.65 9.30 36.06
CA GLU A 64 -16.84 9.32 36.92
C GLU A 64 -17.61 10.65 36.79
N ASP A 65 -16.97 11.70 36.26
CA ASP A 65 -17.55 13.03 36.07
C ASP A 65 -18.31 13.10 34.73
N THR A 66 -19.63 13.03 34.81
CA THR A 66 -20.52 13.06 33.64
C THR A 66 -20.51 14.41 32.92
N ASP A 67 -20.22 15.52 33.63
CA ASP A 67 -20.20 16.86 33.05
C ASP A 67 -18.98 17.03 32.12
N ARG A 68 -17.84 16.44 32.47
CA ARG A 68 -16.66 16.40 31.60
C ARG A 68 -16.91 15.55 30.38
N LEU A 69 -17.52 14.36 30.52
CA LEU A 69 -17.90 13.54 29.39
C LEU A 69 -18.87 14.26 28.44
N ALA A 70 -19.80 15.05 28.97
CA ALA A 70 -20.70 15.88 28.15
C ALA A 70 -19.95 16.97 27.36
N GLN A 71 -18.91 17.59 27.96
CA GLN A 71 -18.05 18.55 27.28
C GLN A 71 -17.26 17.91 26.15
N ILE A 72 -16.70 16.71 26.39
CA ILE A 72 -16.01 15.93 25.35
C ILE A 72 -16.95 15.56 24.20
N ALA A 73 -18.20 15.18 24.50
CA ALA A 73 -19.19 14.86 23.47
C ALA A 73 -19.55 16.06 22.57
N ALA A 74 -19.42 17.28 23.09
CA ALA A 74 -19.69 18.52 22.36
C ALA A 74 -18.47 19.10 21.61
N ASP A 75 -17.30 18.48 21.72
CA ASP A 75 -16.08 18.92 21.07
C ASP A 75 -16.18 18.80 19.54
N ASP A 76 -15.61 19.74 18.80
CA ASP A 76 -15.67 19.81 17.35
C ASP A 76 -14.89 18.66 16.65
N ARG A 77 -13.94 18.05 17.34
CA ARG A 77 -13.19 16.85 16.88
C ARG A 77 -14.05 15.60 16.87
N VAL A 78 -15.13 15.58 17.64
CA VAL A 78 -16.06 14.46 17.77
C VAL A 78 -17.08 14.46 16.63
N LEU A 79 -17.29 13.30 16.04
CA LEU A 79 -18.33 13.09 15.03
C LEU A 79 -19.61 12.52 15.65
N GLN A 80 -19.46 11.52 16.50
CA GLN A 80 -20.54 10.86 17.23
C GLN A 80 -20.01 10.41 18.60
N ALA A 81 -20.87 10.45 19.61
CA ALA A 81 -20.55 9.98 20.93
C ALA A 81 -21.76 9.26 21.55
N TYR A 82 -21.51 8.20 22.30
CA TYR A 82 -22.53 7.49 23.07
C TYR A 82 -21.97 7.07 24.43
N SER A 83 -22.81 7.12 25.46
CA SER A 83 -22.43 6.75 26.81
C SER A 83 -22.72 5.28 27.08
N GLY A 84 -21.86 4.63 27.86
CA GLY A 84 -22.02 3.24 28.26
C GLY A 84 -21.17 2.90 29.47
N ALA A 85 -21.19 1.64 29.87
CA ALA A 85 -20.26 1.11 30.85
C ALA A 85 -19.04 0.55 30.10
N TYR A 86 -17.85 0.66 30.68
CA TYR A 86 -16.63 0.07 30.16
C TYR A 86 -16.10 -0.97 31.13
N THR A 87 -15.85 -2.17 30.61
CA THR A 87 -15.13 -3.23 31.32
C THR A 87 -13.91 -3.60 30.49
N GLY A 88 -12.74 -3.55 31.07
CA GLY A 88 -11.50 -3.87 30.38
C GLY A 88 -10.41 -4.29 31.35
N GLU A 89 -9.28 -4.71 30.82
CA GLU A 89 -8.12 -5.09 31.61
C GLU A 89 -7.10 -3.94 31.59
N GLU A 90 -6.49 -3.67 32.74
CA GLU A 90 -5.40 -2.70 32.90
C GLU A 90 -4.16 -3.39 33.44
N TYR A 91 -3.03 -3.15 32.79
CA TYR A 91 -1.75 -3.67 33.27
C TYR A 91 -1.22 -2.79 34.40
N VAL A 92 -1.12 -3.36 35.59
CA VAL A 92 -0.55 -2.69 36.77
C VAL A 92 0.90 -3.10 36.88
N SER A 93 1.79 -2.14 36.56
CA SER A 93 3.24 -2.38 36.53
C SER A 93 3.84 -2.80 37.86
N ASP A 94 3.32 -2.28 38.97
CA ASP A 94 3.80 -2.60 40.33
C ASP A 94 3.47 -4.02 40.77
N GLU A 95 2.44 -4.64 40.18
CA GLU A 95 1.98 -5.98 40.49
C GLU A 95 2.26 -6.98 39.37
N GLU A 96 2.84 -6.54 38.26
CA GLU A 96 3.12 -7.35 37.06
C GLU A 96 1.93 -8.20 36.59
N ARG A 97 0.72 -7.67 36.73
CA ARG A 97 -0.53 -8.37 36.37
C ARG A 97 -1.53 -7.46 35.69
N PHE A 98 -2.44 -8.07 34.92
CA PHE A 98 -3.62 -7.43 34.41
C PHE A 98 -4.71 -7.42 35.48
N VAL A 99 -5.33 -6.28 35.71
CA VAL A 99 -6.46 -6.11 36.64
C VAL A 99 -7.69 -5.71 35.83
N GLU A 100 -8.81 -6.37 36.09
CA GLU A 100 -10.07 -5.97 35.50
C GLU A 100 -10.55 -4.63 36.10
N VAL A 101 -10.76 -3.65 35.23
CA VAL A 101 -11.28 -2.34 35.60
C VAL A 101 -12.68 -2.19 35.03
N ASN A 102 -13.59 -1.67 35.87
CA ASN A 102 -14.98 -1.47 35.50
C ASN A 102 -15.38 -0.02 35.78
N TYR A 103 -15.61 0.75 34.71
CA TYR A 103 -16.11 2.11 34.77
C TYR A 103 -17.60 2.12 34.47
N LYS A 104 -18.42 2.66 35.40
CA LYS A 104 -19.87 2.79 35.19
C LYS A 104 -20.21 3.81 34.12
N ASN A 105 -19.37 4.85 33.99
CA ASN A 105 -19.54 5.92 33.01
C ASN A 105 -18.35 5.94 32.07
N ALA A 106 -18.61 5.63 30.81
CA ALA A 106 -17.65 5.74 29.74
C ALA A 106 -18.30 6.43 28.55
N LEU A 107 -17.54 7.22 27.83
CA LEU A 107 -17.98 7.88 26.60
C LEU A 107 -17.23 7.27 25.42
N TYR A 108 -17.95 6.59 24.55
CA TYR A 108 -17.46 6.03 23.31
C TYR A 108 -17.58 7.06 22.20
N VAL A 109 -16.48 7.35 21.51
CA VAL A 109 -16.39 8.46 20.59
C VAL A 109 -15.88 8.00 19.23
N ASN A 110 -16.57 8.44 18.18
CA ASN A 110 -16.07 8.44 16.81
C ASN A 110 -15.59 9.85 16.45
N ILE A 111 -14.37 9.95 15.94
CA ILE A 111 -13.75 11.22 15.57
C ILE A 111 -13.87 11.52 14.09
N ARG A 112 -13.76 12.80 13.71
CA ARG A 112 -13.88 13.25 12.30
C ARG A 112 -12.74 12.76 11.42
N HIS A 113 -11.56 12.56 12.00
CA HIS A 113 -10.34 12.15 11.28
C HIS A 113 -9.73 10.88 11.87
N PRO A 114 -10.22 9.69 11.51
CA PRO A 114 -9.76 8.42 12.07
C PRO A 114 -8.26 8.14 11.91
N TYR A 115 -7.61 8.76 10.93
CA TYR A 115 -6.16 8.66 10.74
C TYR A 115 -5.32 9.47 11.73
N GLN A 116 -5.95 10.12 12.71
CA GLN A 116 -5.30 10.94 13.75
C GLN A 116 -5.79 10.57 15.15
N MET A 117 -6.27 9.32 15.35
CA MET A 117 -6.87 8.88 16.62
C MET A 117 -5.96 9.14 17.82
N GLU A 118 -4.68 8.71 17.71
CA GLU A 118 -3.72 8.82 18.81
C GLU A 118 -3.45 10.29 19.17
N SER A 119 -3.16 11.13 18.18
CA SER A 119 -2.90 12.56 18.42
C SER A 119 -4.11 13.30 18.95
N VAL A 120 -5.32 12.95 18.49
CA VAL A 120 -6.59 13.52 18.98
C VAL A 120 -6.86 13.05 20.40
N MET A 121 -6.66 11.77 20.69
CA MET A 121 -6.80 11.20 22.02
C MET A 121 -5.90 11.91 23.04
N GLU A 122 -4.59 12.01 22.72
CA GLU A 122 -3.62 12.67 23.60
C GLU A 122 -3.94 14.17 23.83
N ALA A 123 -4.35 14.88 22.77
CA ALA A 123 -4.77 16.26 22.89
C ALA A 123 -6.01 16.40 23.79
N MET A 124 -7.01 15.54 23.60
CA MET A 124 -8.24 15.58 24.41
C MET A 124 -7.98 15.13 25.86
N LYS A 125 -7.08 14.17 26.10
CA LYS A 125 -6.62 13.83 27.47
C LYS A 125 -6.02 15.04 28.19
N ALA A 126 -5.17 15.80 27.47
CA ALA A 126 -4.56 17.01 28.03
C ALA A 126 -5.57 18.13 28.28
N ASP A 127 -6.51 18.34 27.36
CA ASP A 127 -7.51 19.42 27.43
C ASP A 127 -8.52 19.19 28.57
N TYR A 128 -8.99 17.95 28.75
CA TYR A 128 -10.08 17.62 29.67
C TYR A 128 -9.60 16.91 30.96
N GLY A 129 -8.37 16.47 31.04
CA GLY A 129 -7.81 15.75 32.19
C GLY A 129 -8.55 14.45 32.50
N VAL A 130 -8.98 13.73 31.47
CA VAL A 130 -9.77 12.49 31.55
C VAL A 130 -8.95 11.37 30.94
N ASP A 131 -8.98 10.17 31.52
CA ASP A 131 -8.33 9.03 30.93
C ASP A 131 -9.06 8.56 29.67
N ALA A 132 -8.28 8.09 28.70
CA ALA A 132 -8.81 7.65 27.41
C ALA A 132 -8.02 6.47 26.88
N ARG A 133 -8.71 5.62 26.13
CA ARG A 133 -8.11 4.44 25.47
C ARG A 133 -8.54 4.38 24.03
N LEU A 134 -7.63 3.92 23.18
CA LEU A 134 -7.93 3.64 21.78
C LEU A 134 -8.61 2.27 21.62
N ASN A 135 -9.44 2.17 20.62
CA ASN A 135 -9.81 0.88 20.06
C ASN A 135 -8.59 0.36 19.28
N ASN A 136 -7.78 -0.49 19.92
CA ASN A 136 -6.53 -0.99 19.35
C ASN A 136 -6.73 -1.70 18.01
N GLU A 137 -7.80 -2.45 17.84
CA GLU A 137 -8.09 -3.13 16.58
C GLU A 137 -8.32 -2.14 15.43
N LEU A 138 -9.07 -1.06 15.68
CA LEU A 138 -9.26 -0.02 14.69
C LEU A 138 -7.99 0.82 14.49
N ALA A 139 -7.26 1.15 15.54
CA ALA A 139 -6.03 1.93 15.46
C ALA A 139 -5.00 1.24 14.54
N VAL A 140 -4.79 -0.07 14.71
CA VAL A 140 -3.94 -0.89 13.83
C VAL A 140 -4.41 -0.80 12.37
N LEU A 141 -5.70 -0.93 12.10
CA LEU A 141 -6.25 -0.89 10.74
C LEU A 141 -6.19 0.51 10.09
N TYR A 142 -6.07 1.56 10.90
CA TYR A 142 -5.84 2.94 10.43
C TYR A 142 -4.36 3.35 10.43
N LEU A 143 -3.44 2.37 10.57
CA LEU A 143 -2.00 2.58 10.61
C LEU A 143 -1.52 3.46 11.80
N GLN A 144 -2.24 3.39 12.89
CA GLN A 144 -1.89 4.03 14.15
C GLN A 144 -1.62 2.94 15.18
N ASP A 145 -0.38 2.56 15.26
CA ASP A 145 0.09 1.47 16.11
C ASP A 145 1.18 1.99 17.04
N SER A 146 0.85 2.10 18.30
CA SER A 146 1.79 2.47 19.35
C SER A 146 2.86 1.39 19.59
N ASP A 147 2.58 0.14 19.21
CA ASP A 147 3.45 -1.00 19.49
C ASP A 147 4.49 -1.29 18.39
N GLY A 148 4.47 -0.54 17.29
CA GLY A 148 5.43 -0.65 16.19
C GLY A 148 5.31 -1.90 15.32
N LEU A 149 4.35 -2.78 15.56
CA LEU A 149 4.15 -4.02 14.82
C LEU A 149 3.81 -3.74 13.35
N LEU A 150 3.00 -2.71 13.08
CA LEU A 150 2.68 -2.27 11.72
C LEU A 150 3.91 -1.77 10.97
N GLY A 151 4.83 -1.09 11.66
CA GLY A 151 6.10 -0.67 11.07
C GLY A 151 6.87 -1.86 10.52
N VAL A 152 6.93 -2.95 11.28
CA VAL A 152 7.60 -4.20 10.87
C VAL A 152 6.90 -4.82 9.67
N VAL A 153 5.57 -4.90 9.67
CA VAL A 153 4.78 -5.44 8.54
C VAL A 153 4.97 -4.60 7.28
N LEU A 154 4.93 -3.27 7.40
CA LEU A 154 5.20 -2.34 6.29
C LEU A 154 6.60 -2.53 5.71
N ILE A 155 7.62 -2.66 6.56
CA ILE A 155 9.00 -2.92 6.12
C ILE A 155 9.08 -4.25 5.36
N LEU A 156 8.43 -5.31 5.84
CA LEU A 156 8.39 -6.60 5.15
C LEU A 156 7.72 -6.49 3.78
N VAL A 157 6.57 -5.82 3.68
CA VAL A 157 5.87 -5.60 2.40
C VAL A 157 6.73 -4.81 1.43
N LEU A 158 7.39 -3.73 1.88
CA LEU A 158 8.30 -2.93 1.06
C LEU A 158 9.52 -3.74 0.61
N LEU A 159 10.07 -4.60 1.47
CA LEU A 159 11.19 -5.47 1.14
C LEU A 159 10.80 -6.48 0.05
N VAL A 160 9.63 -7.10 0.17
CA VAL A 160 9.10 -8.02 -0.86
C VAL A 160 8.90 -7.27 -2.18
N ALA A 161 8.25 -6.11 -2.15
CA ALA A 161 8.05 -5.27 -3.34
C ALA A 161 9.38 -4.87 -3.98
N TYR A 162 10.39 -4.54 -3.18
CA TYR A 162 11.75 -4.21 -3.65
C TYR A 162 12.43 -5.39 -4.34
N ILE A 163 12.31 -6.60 -3.79
CA ILE A 163 12.83 -7.83 -4.43
C ILE A 163 12.18 -8.04 -5.80
N PHE A 164 10.85 -7.92 -5.90
CA PHE A 164 10.15 -8.03 -7.19
C PHE A 164 10.58 -6.95 -8.18
N ALA A 165 10.82 -5.71 -7.72
CA ALA A 165 11.33 -4.63 -8.57
C ALA A 165 12.73 -4.96 -9.13
N ILE A 166 13.64 -5.51 -8.31
CA ILE A 166 14.97 -5.94 -8.76
C ILE A 166 14.84 -7.04 -9.83
N PHE A 167 13.97 -8.03 -9.63
CA PHE A 167 13.72 -9.08 -10.62
C PHE A 167 13.23 -8.51 -11.95
N ALA A 168 12.26 -7.58 -11.91
CA ALA A 168 11.73 -6.92 -13.10
C ALA A 168 12.83 -6.17 -13.86
N VAL A 169 13.63 -5.36 -13.17
CA VAL A 169 14.77 -4.62 -13.76
C VAL A 169 15.81 -5.59 -14.34
N GLY A 170 16.10 -6.68 -13.64
CA GLY A 170 17.02 -7.73 -14.12
C GLY A 170 16.56 -8.38 -15.42
N MET A 171 15.27 -8.73 -15.52
CA MET A 171 14.69 -9.30 -16.75
C MET A 171 14.76 -8.33 -17.92
N ILE A 172 14.41 -7.06 -17.68
CA ILE A 172 14.48 -6.01 -18.71
C ILE A 172 15.91 -5.81 -19.17
N ARG A 173 16.86 -5.67 -18.25
CA ARG A 173 18.28 -5.51 -18.55
C ARG A 173 18.83 -6.67 -19.38
N ASN A 174 18.53 -7.91 -18.98
CA ASN A 174 18.97 -9.09 -19.69
C ASN A 174 18.43 -9.13 -21.13
N THR A 175 17.16 -8.80 -21.32
CA THR A 175 16.54 -8.76 -22.65
C THR A 175 17.12 -7.67 -23.53
N VAL A 176 17.32 -6.47 -22.99
CA VAL A 176 17.94 -5.35 -23.73
C VAL A 176 19.39 -5.68 -24.12
N GLN A 177 20.16 -6.32 -23.23
CA GLN A 177 21.52 -6.76 -23.52
C GLN A 177 21.55 -7.79 -24.66
N MET A 178 20.73 -8.84 -24.56
CA MET A 178 20.65 -9.87 -25.61
C MET A 178 20.23 -9.28 -26.95
N PHE A 179 19.24 -8.39 -26.94
CA PHE A 179 18.77 -7.70 -28.13
C PHE A 179 19.85 -6.83 -28.78
N THR A 180 20.61 -6.10 -27.93
CA THR A 180 21.70 -5.24 -28.39
C THR A 180 22.85 -6.06 -29.01
N LEU A 181 23.21 -7.18 -28.39
CA LEU A 181 24.28 -8.06 -28.88
C LEU A 181 23.94 -8.68 -30.24
N GLU A 182 22.70 -9.08 -30.50
CA GLU A 182 22.29 -9.61 -31.80
C GLU A 182 22.33 -8.58 -32.92
N GLN A 183 22.10 -7.33 -32.59
CA GLN A 183 22.04 -6.23 -33.56
C GLN A 183 23.32 -5.43 -33.64
N VAL A 184 24.41 -5.86 -32.98
CA VAL A 184 25.72 -5.18 -33.05
C VAL A 184 26.14 -4.93 -34.49
N LYS A 185 25.93 -5.91 -35.39
CA LYS A 185 26.25 -5.79 -36.81
C LYS A 185 25.45 -4.67 -37.49
N ASP A 186 24.13 -4.64 -37.25
CA ASP A 186 23.24 -3.63 -37.83
C ASP A 186 23.54 -2.23 -37.26
N TYR A 187 23.82 -2.16 -35.95
CA TYR A 187 24.27 -0.92 -35.32
C TYR A 187 25.63 -0.45 -35.84
N GLY A 188 26.53 -1.38 -36.16
CA GLY A 188 27.79 -1.08 -36.82
C GLY A 188 27.55 -0.44 -38.18
N ILE A 189 26.69 -1.02 -39.01
CA ILE A 189 26.33 -0.47 -40.33
C ILE A 189 25.70 0.92 -40.20
N LEU A 190 24.76 1.11 -39.27
CA LEU A 190 24.14 2.41 -38.99
C LEU A 190 25.18 3.48 -38.60
N ARG A 191 26.19 3.10 -37.83
CA ARG A 191 27.31 4.00 -37.47
C ARG A 191 28.19 4.34 -38.67
N CYS A 192 28.44 3.37 -39.55
CA CYS A 192 29.19 3.64 -40.80
C CYS A 192 28.46 4.61 -41.74
N ILE A 193 27.12 4.62 -41.70
CA ILE A 193 26.29 5.56 -42.49
C ILE A 193 26.15 6.92 -41.77
N GLY A 194 26.79 7.09 -40.59
CA GLY A 194 26.82 8.37 -39.86
C GLY A 194 25.82 8.51 -38.71
N ALA A 195 25.19 7.44 -38.23
CA ALA A 195 24.34 7.50 -37.05
C ALA A 195 25.18 7.80 -35.79
N THR A 196 24.73 8.77 -34.97
CA THR A 196 25.39 9.12 -33.73
C THR A 196 25.01 8.13 -32.60
N LYS A 197 25.90 7.99 -31.59
CA LYS A 197 25.66 7.15 -30.40
C LYS A 197 24.36 7.54 -29.70
N GLY A 198 24.03 8.83 -29.62
CA GLY A 198 22.81 9.31 -28.99
C GLY A 198 21.52 8.89 -29.74
N GLN A 199 21.61 8.86 -31.10
CA GLN A 199 20.49 8.39 -31.92
C GLN A 199 20.24 6.91 -31.71
N LEU A 200 21.29 6.12 -31.63
CA LEU A 200 21.22 4.66 -31.41
C LEU A 200 20.63 4.35 -30.04
N ASN A 201 21.13 5.00 -28.98
CA ASN A 201 20.60 4.84 -27.64
C ASN A 201 19.11 5.20 -27.58
N ARG A 202 18.66 6.22 -28.27
CA ARG A 202 17.24 6.62 -28.31
C ARG A 202 16.34 5.53 -28.93
N VAL A 203 16.83 4.81 -29.92
CA VAL A 203 16.10 3.67 -30.50
C VAL A 203 15.98 2.54 -29.47
N ILE A 204 17.08 2.18 -28.81
CA ILE A 204 17.13 1.12 -27.79
C ILE A 204 16.17 1.45 -26.62
N TYR A 205 16.24 2.69 -26.07
CA TYR A 205 15.34 3.10 -24.99
C TYR A 205 13.86 3.09 -25.40
N ARG A 206 13.54 3.48 -26.62
CA ARG A 206 12.15 3.42 -27.12
C ARG A 206 11.63 1.99 -27.25
N MET A 207 12.49 1.08 -27.64
CA MET A 207 12.15 -0.34 -27.72
C MET A 207 11.88 -0.92 -26.33
N GLY A 208 12.78 -0.66 -25.37
CA GLY A 208 12.60 -1.03 -23.97
C GLY A 208 11.29 -0.48 -23.41
N ALA A 209 11.09 0.83 -23.49
CA ALA A 209 9.88 1.49 -23.01
C ALA A 209 8.59 0.95 -23.66
N GLY A 210 8.62 0.59 -24.94
CA GLY A 210 7.48 -0.04 -25.61
C GLY A 210 7.13 -1.40 -25.02
N MET A 211 8.13 -2.23 -24.74
CA MET A 211 7.93 -3.54 -24.11
C MET A 211 7.43 -3.40 -22.66
N GLU A 212 8.01 -2.47 -21.89
CA GLU A 212 7.61 -2.20 -20.52
C GLU A 212 6.17 -1.71 -20.43
N LEU A 213 5.79 -0.70 -21.22
CA LEU A 213 4.43 -0.17 -21.21
C LEU A 213 3.38 -1.21 -21.57
N THR A 214 3.66 -2.05 -22.57
CA THR A 214 2.75 -3.14 -22.95
C THR A 214 2.67 -4.21 -21.87
N GLY A 215 3.79 -4.56 -21.23
CA GLY A 215 3.84 -5.50 -20.11
C GLY A 215 3.10 -5.00 -18.89
N ILE A 216 3.29 -3.73 -18.53
CA ILE A 216 2.59 -3.09 -17.39
C ILE A 216 1.08 -3.05 -17.65
N ALA A 217 0.65 -2.57 -18.82
CA ALA A 217 -0.78 -2.50 -19.15
C ALA A 217 -1.45 -3.89 -19.12
N ALA A 218 -0.81 -4.88 -19.72
CA ALA A 218 -1.29 -6.26 -19.69
C ALA A 218 -1.27 -6.85 -18.26
N GLY A 219 -0.25 -6.52 -17.45
CA GLY A 219 -0.12 -6.96 -16.07
C GLY A 219 -1.20 -6.40 -15.16
N VAL A 220 -1.52 -5.11 -15.30
CA VAL A 220 -2.64 -4.48 -14.56
C VAL A 220 -3.98 -5.13 -14.94
N LEU A 221 -4.23 -5.34 -16.22
CA LEU A 221 -5.46 -5.99 -16.69
C LEU A 221 -5.57 -7.42 -16.12
N LEU A 222 -4.52 -8.20 -16.21
CA LEU A 222 -4.48 -9.56 -15.70
C LEU A 222 -4.63 -9.59 -14.17
N GLY A 223 -3.95 -8.71 -13.46
CA GLY A 223 -4.05 -8.56 -12.01
C GLY A 223 -5.45 -8.14 -11.56
N THR A 224 -6.12 -7.25 -12.32
CA THR A 224 -7.52 -6.89 -12.05
C THR A 224 -8.45 -8.08 -12.20
N ILE A 225 -8.30 -8.88 -13.26
CA ILE A 225 -9.10 -10.09 -13.48
C ILE A 225 -8.90 -11.08 -12.32
N ILE A 226 -7.64 -11.33 -11.93
CA ILE A 226 -7.33 -12.23 -10.82
C ILE A 226 -7.93 -11.69 -9.51
N SER A 227 -7.79 -10.39 -9.22
CA SER A 227 -8.33 -9.77 -8.01
C SER A 227 -9.86 -9.89 -7.94
N VAL A 228 -10.56 -9.72 -9.06
CA VAL A 228 -12.03 -9.89 -9.13
C VAL A 228 -12.44 -11.33 -8.88
N ILE A 229 -11.72 -12.30 -9.45
CA ILE A 229 -12.00 -13.73 -9.25
C ILE A 229 -11.77 -14.13 -7.79
N LEU A 230 -10.66 -13.68 -7.20
CA LEU A 230 -10.34 -13.97 -5.78
C LEU A 230 -11.28 -13.26 -4.80
N GLY A 231 -11.79 -12.08 -5.16
CA GLY A 231 -12.74 -11.34 -4.32
C GLY A 231 -14.19 -11.83 -4.47
N ALA A 232 -14.48 -12.67 -5.46
CA ALA A 232 -15.78 -13.31 -5.67
C ALA A 232 -15.88 -14.73 -5.05
N LEU A 233 -14.76 -15.28 -4.57
CA LEU A 233 -14.66 -16.54 -3.84
C LEU A 233 -14.71 -16.33 -2.34
#